data_c1f8db54fc61ffc8d012d2b1a1590164
#
_entry.id   c1f8db54fc61ffc8d012d2b1a1590164
#
_cell.length_a   1.000
_cell.length_b   1.000
_cell.length_c   1.000
_cell.angle_alpha   90.00
_cell.angle_beta   90.00
_cell.angle_gamma   90.00
#
_symmetry.space_group_name_H-M   'P 1'
#
loop_
_entity.id
_entity.type
_entity.pdbx_description
1 polymer ?
#
loop_
_entity_poly.entity_id
_entity_poly.type
_entity_poly.pdbx_seq_one_letter_code
_entity_poly.pdbx_strand_id
1 'polypeptide(L)'
;LQSVSDSMITFVQSRYEEFSSKIKEKVDLVVLCNAIHYLDDKELVIKDVMKILKSNGRFAFNSSFFDGAHPDDTKGFYRKWMFKAMKILSREFKMRPAKADKIESRVQLTPTQYHDVLKNCGMKIVNTRIRVAEVPLDGWLDISGFKDFIEGIMPGIKLDIASQCLQKAVKETFDEMKIPFVNRNWMEVIAV
;
A
#
# COMPACT_ATOMS: atom_id res chain seq x y z
N LEU A 1 -24.19 -10.75 -3.44
CA LEU A 1 -23.88 -9.62 -2.54
C LEU A 1 -25.21 -8.97 -2.16
N GLN A 2 -25.58 -9.01 -0.88
CA GLN A 2 -26.69 -8.19 -0.40
C GLN A 2 -26.32 -6.73 -0.55
N SER A 3 -27.14 -5.94 -1.23
CA SER A 3 -26.97 -4.50 -1.32
C SER A 3 -27.22 -3.88 0.06
N VAL A 4 -26.25 -3.13 0.57
CA VAL A 4 -26.42 -2.30 1.76
C VAL A 4 -27.31 -1.13 1.37
N SER A 5 -28.35 -0.82 2.18
CA SER A 5 -29.18 0.35 1.94
C SER A 5 -28.37 1.64 2.13
N ASP A 6 -28.56 2.62 1.26
CA ASP A 6 -27.91 3.93 1.35
C ASP A 6 -28.19 4.63 2.69
N SER A 7 -29.34 4.36 3.31
CA SER A 7 -29.67 4.88 4.65
C SER A 7 -28.78 4.33 5.78
N MET A 8 -28.01 3.28 5.52
CA MET A 8 -27.06 2.67 6.47
C MET A 8 -25.63 3.17 6.27
N ILE A 9 -25.38 4.05 5.29
CA ILE A 9 -24.05 4.55 4.95
C ILE A 9 -24.01 6.04 5.21
N THR A 10 -22.98 6.47 5.94
CA THR A 10 -22.70 7.89 6.13
C THR A 10 -21.30 8.18 5.58
N PHE A 11 -21.21 9.10 4.63
CA PHE A 11 -19.95 9.58 4.08
C PHE A 11 -19.44 10.77 4.88
N VAL A 12 -18.19 10.69 5.35
CA VAL A 12 -17.52 11.77 6.08
C VAL A 12 -16.24 12.12 5.37
N GLN A 13 -16.11 13.36 4.91
CA GLN A 13 -14.88 13.89 4.36
C GLN A 13 -14.08 14.54 5.47
N SER A 14 -12.88 14.05 5.75
CA SER A 14 -11.98 14.58 6.77
C SER A 14 -10.53 14.28 6.42
N ARG A 15 -9.62 15.05 7.00
CA ARG A 15 -8.22 14.66 7.09
C ARG A 15 -8.08 13.54 8.12
N TYR A 16 -7.06 12.69 7.98
CA TYR A 16 -6.88 11.55 8.89
C TYR A 16 -6.52 12.00 10.33
N GLU A 17 -5.99 13.20 10.51
CA GLU A 17 -5.67 13.77 11.82
C GLU A 17 -6.90 14.26 12.59
N GLU A 18 -8.04 14.42 11.91
CA GLU A 18 -9.24 15.05 12.45
C GLU A 18 -10.48 14.16 12.42
N PHE A 19 -10.36 12.93 11.90
CA PHE A 19 -11.55 12.13 11.62
C PHE A 19 -12.35 11.78 12.89
N SER A 20 -11.69 11.60 14.04
CA SER A 20 -12.37 11.29 15.29
C SER A 20 -13.31 12.41 15.74
N SER A 21 -12.99 13.66 15.43
CA SER A 21 -13.84 14.83 15.76
C SER A 21 -15.15 14.86 14.95
N LYS A 22 -15.19 14.14 13.82
CA LYS A 22 -16.35 14.08 12.93
C LYS A 22 -17.28 12.89 13.24
N ILE A 23 -16.78 11.92 14.00
CA ILE A 23 -17.53 10.72 14.38
C ILE A 23 -18.13 10.93 15.76
N LYS A 24 -19.47 11.02 15.83
CA LYS A 24 -20.19 11.36 17.07
C LYS A 24 -20.34 10.18 18.02
N GLU A 25 -20.42 8.97 17.48
CA GLU A 25 -20.69 7.75 18.24
C GLU A 25 -19.50 6.80 18.19
N LYS A 26 -19.28 6.09 19.29
CA LYS A 26 -18.25 5.06 19.33
C LYS A 26 -18.64 3.86 18.47
N VAL A 27 -17.66 3.31 17.78
CA VAL A 27 -17.84 2.20 16.83
C VAL A 27 -17.26 0.90 17.37
N ASP A 28 -17.77 -0.23 16.86
CA ASP A 28 -17.27 -1.56 17.21
C ASP A 28 -16.00 -1.93 16.44
N LEU A 29 -15.83 -1.35 15.24
CA LEU A 29 -14.73 -1.67 14.34
C LEU A 29 -14.31 -0.45 13.54
N VAL A 30 -13.00 -0.23 13.46
CA VAL A 30 -12.39 0.66 12.47
C VAL A 30 -11.52 -0.18 11.53
N VAL A 31 -11.69 0.01 10.23
CA VAL A 31 -10.91 -0.70 9.21
C VAL A 31 -10.14 0.30 8.35
N LEU A 32 -8.84 0.09 8.20
CA LEU A 32 -7.97 0.89 7.35
C LEU A 32 -7.38 0.01 6.23
N CYS A 33 -7.99 0.09 5.04
CA CYS A 33 -7.61 -0.75 3.92
C CYS A 33 -6.46 -0.17 3.11
N ASN A 34 -5.31 -0.83 3.13
CA ASN A 34 -4.11 -0.55 2.32
C ASN A 34 -3.68 0.93 2.35
N ALA A 35 -3.81 1.59 3.48
CA ALA A 35 -3.56 3.02 3.63
C ALA A 35 -2.59 3.37 4.78
N ILE A 36 -2.36 2.47 5.73
CA ILE A 36 -1.55 2.75 6.93
C ILE A 36 -0.10 3.17 6.60
N HIS A 37 0.42 2.74 5.47
CA HIS A 37 1.78 3.07 5.04
C HIS A 37 1.92 4.51 4.53
N TYR A 38 0.79 5.19 4.21
CA TYR A 38 0.78 6.61 3.82
C TYR A 38 0.77 7.56 5.01
N LEU A 39 0.50 7.06 6.21
CA LEU A 39 0.43 7.89 7.41
C LEU A 39 1.84 8.25 7.88
N ASP A 40 2.16 9.52 7.98
CA ASP A 40 3.44 10.00 8.49
C ASP A 40 3.58 9.64 9.97
N ASP A 41 2.63 10.06 10.81
CA ASP A 41 2.53 9.71 12.23
C ASP A 41 1.46 8.63 12.45
N LYS A 42 1.89 7.37 12.42
CA LYS A 42 1.00 6.23 12.63
C LYS A 42 0.46 6.15 14.05
N GLU A 43 1.27 6.54 15.05
CA GLU A 43 0.84 6.53 16.45
C GLU A 43 -0.26 7.55 16.70
N LEU A 44 -0.14 8.76 16.14
CA LEU A 44 -1.17 9.79 16.23
C LEU A 44 -2.51 9.26 15.71
N VAL A 45 -2.51 8.66 14.54
CA VAL A 45 -3.74 8.13 13.93
C VAL A 45 -4.31 6.96 14.73
N ILE A 46 -3.49 6.05 15.23
CA ILE A 46 -3.95 4.93 16.08
C ILE A 46 -4.56 5.46 17.36
N LYS A 47 -3.93 6.43 18.02
CA LYS A 47 -4.51 7.10 19.21
C LYS A 47 -5.84 7.78 18.90
N ASP A 48 -6.00 8.34 17.70
CA ASP A 48 -7.25 8.93 17.27
C ASP A 48 -8.33 7.86 16.98
N VAL A 49 -7.96 6.73 16.37
CA VAL A 49 -8.81 5.54 16.24
C VAL A 49 -9.32 5.07 17.62
N MET A 50 -8.45 4.98 18.60
CA MET A 50 -8.82 4.52 19.95
C MET A 50 -9.87 5.44 20.62
N LYS A 51 -9.90 6.73 20.31
CA LYS A 51 -10.92 7.67 20.84
C LYS A 51 -12.32 7.32 20.40
N ILE A 52 -12.48 6.75 19.21
CA ILE A 52 -13.80 6.42 18.65
C ILE A 52 -14.18 4.94 18.81
N LEU A 53 -13.26 4.08 19.22
CA LEU A 53 -13.57 2.68 19.51
C LEU A 53 -14.34 2.54 20.81
N LYS A 54 -15.31 1.62 20.86
CA LYS A 54 -15.89 1.11 22.11
C LYS A 54 -14.84 0.36 22.93
N SER A 55 -15.11 0.09 24.21
CA SER A 55 -14.18 -0.59 25.13
C SER A 55 -13.66 -1.96 24.63
N ASN A 56 -14.44 -2.67 23.83
CA ASN A 56 -14.06 -3.94 23.17
C ASN A 56 -13.99 -3.79 21.64
N GLY A 57 -13.89 -2.57 21.15
CA GLY A 57 -13.82 -2.29 19.73
C GLY A 57 -12.50 -2.75 19.13
N ARG A 58 -12.51 -2.99 17.83
CA ARG A 58 -11.36 -3.52 17.11
C ARG A 58 -10.84 -2.53 16.08
N PHE A 59 -9.54 -2.47 15.95
CA PHE A 59 -8.87 -1.84 14.83
C PHE A 59 -8.30 -2.92 13.92
N ALA A 60 -8.68 -2.89 12.65
CA ALA A 60 -8.15 -3.80 11.65
C ALA A 60 -7.52 -3.00 10.50
N PHE A 61 -6.37 -3.43 10.03
CA PHE A 61 -5.77 -2.85 8.84
C PHE A 61 -5.08 -3.91 8.00
N ASN A 62 -4.88 -3.59 6.72
CA ASN A 62 -4.00 -4.35 5.86
C ASN A 62 -3.01 -3.42 5.14
N SER A 63 -1.94 -4.01 4.63
CA SER A 63 -0.98 -3.32 3.77
C SER A 63 -0.31 -4.29 2.82
N SER A 64 -0.18 -3.88 1.56
CA SER A 64 0.70 -4.49 0.56
C SER A 64 2.04 -3.74 0.43
N PHE A 65 2.26 -2.73 1.29
CA PHE A 65 3.46 -1.90 1.35
C PHE A 65 4.11 -2.02 2.73
N PHE A 66 4.86 -3.10 2.93
CA PHE A 66 5.62 -3.36 4.15
C PHE A 66 6.91 -4.10 3.78
N ASP A 67 7.89 -4.11 4.67
CA ASP A 67 9.11 -4.92 4.48
C ASP A 67 8.76 -6.40 4.62
N GLY A 68 8.84 -7.13 3.50
CA GLY A 68 8.31 -8.48 3.31
C GLY A 68 7.12 -8.57 2.35
N ALA A 69 6.66 -7.45 1.74
CA ALA A 69 5.58 -7.47 0.75
C ALA A 69 5.96 -8.19 -0.56
N HIS A 70 7.25 -8.32 -0.83
CA HIS A 70 7.78 -9.02 -2.00
C HIS A 70 8.37 -10.36 -1.59
N PRO A 71 7.71 -11.50 -1.88
CA PRO A 71 8.31 -12.82 -1.70
C PRO A 71 9.66 -12.95 -2.40
N ASP A 72 10.59 -13.71 -1.84
CA ASP A 72 11.96 -13.82 -2.36
C ASP A 72 12.04 -14.35 -3.78
N ASP A 73 11.15 -15.27 -4.14
CA ASP A 73 11.02 -15.84 -5.49
C ASP A 73 10.59 -14.81 -6.55
N THR A 74 10.03 -13.68 -6.13
CA THR A 74 9.58 -12.61 -7.04
C THR A 74 10.64 -11.54 -7.32
N LYS A 75 11.76 -11.54 -6.60
CA LYS A 75 12.85 -10.56 -6.78
C LYS A 75 13.41 -10.53 -8.22
N GLY A 76 13.44 -11.70 -8.88
CA GLY A 76 13.85 -11.81 -10.28
C GLY A 76 12.93 -11.04 -11.22
N PHE A 77 11.62 -11.15 -11.02
CA PHE A 77 10.62 -10.40 -11.77
C PHE A 77 10.81 -8.88 -11.61
N TYR A 78 10.87 -8.38 -10.38
CA TYR A 78 11.01 -6.94 -10.12
C TYR A 78 12.27 -6.37 -10.73
N ARG A 79 13.40 -7.06 -10.59
CA ARG A 79 14.68 -6.64 -11.17
C ARG A 79 14.59 -6.53 -12.68
N LYS A 80 14.00 -7.53 -13.33
CA LYS A 80 13.85 -7.57 -14.79
C LYS A 80 12.91 -6.48 -15.28
N TRP A 81 11.76 -6.31 -14.62
CA TRP A 81 10.78 -5.28 -14.94
C TRP A 81 11.39 -3.88 -14.84
N MET A 82 12.00 -3.55 -13.71
CA MET A 82 12.62 -2.23 -13.51
C MET A 82 13.76 -1.97 -14.50
N PHE A 83 14.59 -2.97 -14.75
CA PHE A 83 15.67 -2.83 -15.75
C PHE A 83 15.11 -2.52 -17.15
N LYS A 84 14.07 -3.23 -17.59
CA LYS A 84 13.41 -2.96 -18.88
C LYS A 84 12.79 -1.59 -18.92
N ALA A 85 12.07 -1.17 -17.86
CA ALA A 85 11.45 0.14 -17.78
C ALA A 85 12.47 1.28 -17.90
N MET A 86 13.59 1.18 -17.19
CA MET A 86 14.69 2.16 -17.29
C MET A 86 15.35 2.17 -18.66
N LYS A 87 15.47 0.99 -19.30
CA LYS A 87 16.02 0.87 -20.66
C LYS A 87 15.11 1.53 -21.69
N ILE A 88 13.79 1.33 -21.58
CA ILE A 88 12.79 1.99 -22.44
C ILE A 88 12.87 3.51 -22.26
N LEU A 89 12.83 4.00 -21.01
CA LEU A 89 12.93 5.42 -20.70
C LEU A 89 14.17 6.06 -21.32
N SER A 90 15.34 5.42 -21.16
CA SER A 90 16.59 5.94 -21.70
C SER A 90 16.66 5.90 -23.23
N ARG A 91 16.13 4.83 -23.86
CA ARG A 91 16.24 4.64 -25.33
C ARG A 91 15.22 5.42 -26.10
N GLU A 92 13.95 5.39 -25.67
CA GLU A 92 12.84 5.98 -26.42
C GLU A 92 12.65 7.46 -26.08
N PHE A 93 12.84 7.85 -24.81
CA PHE A 93 12.59 9.20 -24.33
C PHE A 93 13.89 10.01 -24.06
N LYS A 94 15.08 9.37 -24.10
CA LYS A 94 16.37 10.03 -23.77
C LYS A 94 16.40 10.65 -22.37
N MET A 95 15.63 10.09 -21.43
CA MET A 95 15.46 10.59 -20.06
C MET A 95 16.05 9.64 -19.04
N ARG A 96 16.33 10.17 -17.83
CA ARG A 96 16.71 9.42 -16.65
C ARG A 96 15.96 9.95 -15.43
N PRO A 97 15.54 9.11 -14.49
CA PRO A 97 14.94 9.60 -13.25
C PRO A 97 15.89 10.50 -12.48
N ALA A 98 15.34 11.46 -11.75
CA ALA A 98 16.12 12.26 -10.82
C ALA A 98 16.62 11.36 -9.66
N LYS A 99 17.72 11.77 -9.02
CA LYS A 99 18.08 11.19 -7.72
C LYS A 99 17.04 11.71 -6.72
N ALA A 100 16.21 10.79 -6.20
CA ALA A 100 15.31 11.15 -5.11
C ALA A 100 16.01 10.90 -3.77
N ASP A 101 15.92 11.86 -2.87
CA ASP A 101 16.17 11.62 -1.47
C ASP A 101 15.14 10.61 -0.96
N LYS A 102 15.55 9.68 -0.09
CA LYS A 102 14.64 8.75 0.54
C LYS A 102 13.64 9.55 1.39
N ILE A 103 12.41 9.70 0.92
CA ILE A 103 11.35 10.34 1.68
C ILE A 103 11.04 9.41 2.86
N GLU A 104 11.09 9.95 4.07
CA GLU A 104 10.89 9.20 5.33
C GLU A 104 9.55 8.46 5.37
N SER A 105 8.49 9.04 4.81
CA SER A 105 7.16 8.44 4.68
C SER A 105 7.11 7.16 3.81
N ARG A 106 8.18 6.87 3.06
CA ARG A 106 8.30 5.65 2.23
C ARG A 106 9.14 4.55 2.88
N VAL A 107 9.50 4.69 4.15
CA VAL A 107 10.15 3.62 4.90
C VAL A 107 9.13 2.50 5.13
N GLN A 108 9.36 1.36 4.50
CA GLN A 108 8.54 0.17 4.71
C GLN A 108 8.86 -0.40 6.08
N LEU A 109 7.87 -0.42 6.96
CA LEU A 109 7.99 -1.06 8.25
C LEU A 109 7.85 -2.58 8.11
N THR A 110 8.60 -3.32 8.93
CA THR A 110 8.40 -4.76 9.12
C THR A 110 7.09 -5.03 9.87
N PRO A 111 6.52 -6.24 9.80
CA PRO A 111 5.38 -6.62 10.64
C PRO A 111 5.63 -6.40 12.13
N THR A 112 6.85 -6.67 12.61
CA THR A 112 7.25 -6.42 14.02
C THR A 112 7.17 -4.95 14.37
N GLN A 113 7.67 -4.06 13.52
CA GLN A 113 7.60 -2.62 13.74
C GLN A 113 6.15 -2.11 13.76
N TYR A 114 5.25 -2.65 12.91
CA TYR A 114 3.82 -2.34 13.02
C TYR A 114 3.22 -2.81 14.34
N HIS A 115 3.64 -3.98 14.85
CA HIS A 115 3.22 -4.44 16.18
C HIS A 115 3.71 -3.53 17.29
N ASP A 116 4.94 -3.03 17.20
CA ASP A 116 5.50 -2.13 18.21
C ASP A 116 4.76 -0.80 18.22
N VAL A 117 4.42 -0.23 17.06
CA VAL A 117 3.58 0.96 16.95
C VAL A 117 2.22 0.77 17.64
N LEU A 118 1.54 -0.37 17.42
CA LEU A 118 0.27 -0.69 18.07
C LEU A 118 0.41 -0.80 19.60
N LYS A 119 1.43 -1.55 20.07
CA LYS A 119 1.72 -1.74 21.50
C LYS A 119 2.07 -0.43 22.20
N ASN A 120 2.86 0.43 21.58
CA ASN A 120 3.20 1.76 22.11
C ASN A 120 1.95 2.62 22.29
N CYS A 121 0.92 2.43 21.47
CA CYS A 121 -0.38 3.07 21.63
C CYS A 121 -1.27 2.40 22.70
N GLY A 122 -0.86 1.26 23.27
CA GLY A 122 -1.64 0.53 24.28
C GLY A 122 -2.60 -0.50 23.68
N MET A 123 -2.54 -0.78 22.37
CA MET A 123 -3.37 -1.81 21.74
C MET A 123 -2.77 -3.21 21.88
N LYS A 124 -3.62 -4.20 22.09
CA LYS A 124 -3.26 -5.62 22.10
C LYS A 124 -3.53 -6.24 20.74
N ILE A 125 -2.52 -6.88 20.16
CA ILE A 125 -2.65 -7.58 18.88
C ILE A 125 -3.42 -8.89 19.10
N VAL A 126 -4.51 -9.06 18.37
CA VAL A 126 -5.36 -10.26 18.40
C VAL A 126 -4.92 -11.24 17.32
N ASN A 127 -4.63 -10.73 16.13
CA ASN A 127 -4.24 -11.58 15.00
C ASN A 127 -3.33 -10.81 14.04
N THR A 128 -2.39 -11.53 13.45
CA THR A 128 -1.60 -11.06 12.30
C THR A 128 -1.48 -12.20 11.29
N ARG A 129 -1.75 -11.89 10.04
CA ARG A 129 -1.69 -12.84 8.95
C ARG A 129 -0.95 -12.22 7.76
N ILE A 130 -0.07 -13.00 7.14
CA ILE A 130 0.47 -12.70 5.83
C ILE A 130 -0.28 -13.57 4.81
N ARG A 131 -0.98 -12.92 3.91
CA ARG A 131 -1.71 -13.58 2.82
C ARG A 131 -0.94 -13.39 1.52
N VAL A 132 -0.69 -14.48 0.81
CA VAL A 132 -0.13 -14.43 -0.55
C VAL A 132 -1.27 -14.17 -1.53
N ALA A 133 -1.11 -13.16 -2.36
CA ALA A 133 -2.01 -12.85 -3.47
C ALA A 133 -1.30 -13.08 -4.79
N GLU A 134 -1.90 -13.85 -5.68
CA GLU A 134 -1.48 -13.99 -7.07
C GLU A 134 -1.95 -12.77 -7.85
N VAL A 135 -1.03 -11.92 -8.28
CA VAL A 135 -1.33 -10.69 -9.02
C VAL A 135 -1.08 -10.93 -10.51
N PRO A 136 -2.13 -10.98 -11.34
CA PRO A 136 -1.99 -11.15 -12.78
C PRO A 136 -1.45 -9.88 -13.45
N LEU A 137 -1.13 -9.96 -14.74
CA LEU A 137 -0.59 -8.85 -15.52
C LEU A 137 -1.41 -7.56 -15.36
N ASP A 138 -2.74 -7.67 -15.38
CA ASP A 138 -3.63 -6.49 -15.29
C ASP A 138 -3.39 -5.70 -14.01
N GLY A 139 -3.22 -6.36 -12.86
CA GLY A 139 -2.89 -5.70 -11.61
C GLY A 139 -1.56 -4.95 -11.64
N TRP A 140 -0.57 -5.45 -12.40
CA TRP A 140 0.70 -4.77 -12.60
C TRP A 140 0.61 -3.62 -13.60
N LEU A 141 -0.29 -3.71 -14.56
CA LEU A 141 -0.62 -2.59 -15.46
C LEU A 141 -1.30 -1.46 -14.69
N ASP A 142 -2.25 -1.78 -13.82
CA ASP A 142 -2.94 -0.80 -12.98
C ASP A 142 -1.97 -0.07 -12.04
N ILE A 143 -1.11 -0.79 -11.31
CA ILE A 143 -0.12 -0.15 -10.43
C ILE A 143 0.88 0.71 -11.22
N SER A 144 1.16 0.36 -12.48
CA SER A 144 2.02 1.15 -13.38
C SER A 144 1.41 2.49 -13.79
N GLY A 145 0.10 2.68 -13.57
CA GLY A 145 -0.61 3.95 -13.74
C GLY A 145 -0.76 4.76 -12.45
N PHE A 146 -0.39 4.18 -11.30
CA PHE A 146 -0.62 4.80 -10.01
C PHE A 146 0.47 5.83 -9.68
N LYS A 147 0.07 7.07 -9.43
CA LYS A 147 0.97 8.21 -9.25
C LYS A 147 2.07 7.95 -8.23
N ASP A 148 1.71 7.54 -7.01
CA ASP A 148 2.68 7.39 -5.93
C ASP A 148 3.71 6.28 -6.19
N PHE A 149 3.28 5.21 -6.88
CA PHE A 149 4.18 4.16 -7.33
C PHE A 149 5.16 4.69 -8.39
N ILE A 150 4.65 5.42 -9.39
CA ILE A 150 5.47 6.01 -10.45
C ILE A 150 6.50 6.98 -9.87
N GLU A 151 6.09 7.89 -9.00
CA GLU A 151 6.99 8.86 -8.36
C GLU A 151 8.06 8.20 -7.50
N GLY A 152 7.74 7.02 -6.92
CA GLY A 152 8.69 6.20 -6.20
C GLY A 152 9.75 5.54 -7.07
N ILE A 153 9.41 5.15 -8.28
CA ILE A 153 10.28 4.41 -9.20
C ILE A 153 11.02 5.34 -10.17
N MET A 154 10.32 6.35 -10.69
CA MET A 154 10.82 7.28 -11.72
C MET A 154 10.63 8.75 -11.28
N PRO A 155 11.24 9.19 -10.17
CA PRO A 155 11.09 10.55 -9.69
C PRO A 155 11.52 11.57 -10.75
N GLY A 156 10.73 12.64 -10.89
CA GLY A 156 10.99 13.72 -11.84
C GLY A 156 10.64 13.42 -13.30
N ILE A 157 10.14 12.22 -13.61
CA ILE A 157 9.61 11.88 -14.93
C ILE A 157 8.10 12.19 -14.98
N LYS A 158 7.61 12.73 -16.10
CA LYS A 158 6.18 12.96 -16.31
C LYS A 158 5.41 11.64 -16.16
N LEU A 159 4.25 11.69 -15.50
CA LEU A 159 3.48 10.50 -15.13
C LEU A 159 3.08 9.65 -16.34
N ASP A 160 2.69 10.28 -17.43
CA ASP A 160 2.32 9.61 -18.68
C ASP A 160 3.49 8.83 -19.31
N ILE A 161 4.68 9.45 -19.39
CA ILE A 161 5.90 8.81 -19.90
C ILE A 161 6.32 7.65 -19.00
N ALA A 162 6.37 7.87 -17.69
CA ALA A 162 6.77 6.85 -16.75
C ALA A 162 5.80 5.65 -16.75
N SER A 163 4.50 5.91 -16.77
CA SER A 163 3.47 4.89 -16.89
C SER A 163 3.63 4.06 -18.17
N GLN A 164 3.83 4.70 -19.32
CA GLN A 164 4.08 3.99 -20.58
C GLN A 164 5.30 3.08 -20.50
N CYS A 165 6.41 3.57 -19.93
CA CYS A 165 7.63 2.76 -19.77
C CYS A 165 7.39 1.56 -18.86
N LEU A 166 6.71 1.76 -17.73
CA LEU A 166 6.41 0.69 -16.77
C LEU A 166 5.47 -0.35 -17.36
N GLN A 167 4.37 0.08 -18.00
CA GLN A 167 3.39 -0.82 -18.61
C GLN A 167 3.98 -1.63 -19.77
N LYS A 168 4.77 -1.00 -20.64
CA LYS A 168 5.45 -1.71 -21.72
C LYS A 168 6.43 -2.74 -21.16
N ALA A 169 7.24 -2.33 -20.19
CA ALA A 169 8.24 -3.20 -19.57
C ALA A 169 7.62 -4.39 -18.82
N VAL A 170 6.48 -4.20 -18.13
CA VAL A 170 5.84 -5.29 -17.38
C VAL A 170 5.26 -6.33 -18.35
N LYS A 171 4.61 -5.92 -19.44
CA LYS A 171 4.13 -6.83 -20.50
C LYS A 171 5.28 -7.68 -21.03
N GLU A 172 6.37 -7.02 -21.49
CA GLU A 172 7.56 -7.71 -21.97
C GLU A 172 8.20 -8.64 -20.92
N THR A 173 8.04 -8.35 -19.65
CA THR A 173 8.60 -9.18 -18.57
C THR A 173 7.75 -10.42 -18.34
N PHE A 174 6.43 -10.30 -18.33
CA PHE A 174 5.50 -11.42 -18.24
C PHE A 174 5.69 -12.39 -19.43
N ASP A 175 5.76 -11.84 -20.64
CA ASP A 175 5.95 -12.62 -21.87
C ASP A 175 7.28 -13.39 -21.87
N GLU A 176 8.38 -12.72 -21.49
CA GLU A 176 9.71 -13.33 -21.44
C GLU A 176 9.82 -14.41 -20.37
N MET A 177 9.22 -14.15 -19.18
CA MET A 177 9.24 -15.11 -18.08
C MET A 177 8.20 -16.21 -18.21
N LYS A 178 7.22 -16.05 -19.12
CA LYS A 178 6.09 -16.96 -19.34
C LYS A 178 5.33 -17.27 -18.06
N ILE A 179 5.07 -16.24 -17.25
CA ILE A 179 4.38 -16.36 -15.97
C ILE A 179 2.93 -15.85 -16.07
N PRO A 180 1.95 -16.50 -15.43
CA PRO A 180 0.56 -16.06 -15.42
C PRO A 180 0.28 -15.00 -14.35
N PHE A 181 1.05 -14.98 -13.28
CA PHE A 181 0.94 -14.05 -12.16
C PHE A 181 2.28 -13.87 -11.43
N VAL A 182 2.35 -12.89 -10.56
CA VAL A 182 3.46 -12.69 -9.61
C VAL A 182 2.88 -12.61 -8.20
N ASN A 183 3.43 -13.38 -7.28
CA ASN A 183 3.01 -13.37 -5.90
C ASN A 183 3.33 -12.06 -5.19
N ARG A 184 2.41 -11.60 -4.34
CA ARG A 184 2.60 -10.47 -3.45
C ARG A 184 2.03 -10.77 -2.08
N ASN A 185 2.77 -10.43 -1.05
CA ASN A 185 2.33 -10.58 0.32
C ASN A 185 1.47 -9.37 0.75
N TRP A 186 0.37 -9.68 1.43
CA TRP A 186 -0.51 -8.74 2.10
C TRP A 186 -0.47 -9.03 3.60
N MET A 187 -0.11 -8.04 4.37
CA MET A 187 -0.18 -8.11 5.83
C MET A 187 -1.56 -7.68 6.28
N GLU A 188 -2.18 -8.47 7.14
CA GLU A 188 -3.46 -8.20 7.79
C GLU A 188 -3.23 -8.23 9.30
N VAL A 189 -3.70 -7.19 10.01
CA VAL A 189 -3.53 -7.06 11.45
C VAL A 189 -4.86 -6.68 12.09
N ILE A 190 -5.18 -7.31 13.22
CA ILE A 190 -6.33 -6.97 14.07
C ILE A 190 -5.80 -6.73 15.49
N ALA A 191 -6.20 -5.60 16.08
CA ALA A 191 -5.87 -5.21 17.45
C ALA A 191 -7.12 -4.74 18.22
N VAL A 192 -7.05 -4.82 19.55
CA VAL A 192 -8.06 -4.36 20.52
C VAL A 192 -7.42 -3.51 21.60
#